data_79db4534b5d5fad0ec6c225fdcb98108
#
_entry.id   79db4534b5d5fad0ec6c225fdcb98108
#
_cell.length_a   1.000
_cell.length_b   1.000
_cell.length_c   1.000
_cell.angle_alpha   90.00
_cell.angle_beta   90.00
_cell.angle_gamma   90.00
#
_symmetry.space_group_name_H-M   'P 1'
#
loop_
_entity.id
_entity.type
_entity.pdbx_description
1 polymer ?
#
loop_
_entity_poly.entity_id
_entity_poly.type
_entity_poly.pdbx_seq_one_letter_code
_entity_poly.pdbx_strand_id
1 'polypeptide(L)'
;EGDEERTLVASQRIKEEGLEDLVTVKLMDYRDLHKSGLTFDRVVSVGMVEHVGHANIPLFFKNVDSVLKEGGLFLLHNITNLVEVEGNKWITKYIFPGGYIPTLREEITVAADLNFHVLDVESLRLHYMKTLQEWVKNFEAHLDEERKMFDERFLRMWHIYLCSCAAAFHYWDIDIHQTLYSKGINNTLPLTRSYMYED
;
A
#
# COMPACT_ATOMS: atom_id res chain seq x y z
N GLU A 1 1.10 -4.19 19.59
CA GLU A 1 -0.19 -3.78 20.25
C GLU A 1 -1.21 -3.29 19.21
N GLY A 2 -0.88 -2.32 18.32
CA GLY A 2 -1.83 -1.76 17.36
C GLY A 2 -2.44 -2.76 16.36
N ASP A 3 -1.74 -3.82 15.98
CA ASP A 3 -2.24 -4.79 14.99
C ASP A 3 -3.19 -5.81 15.61
N GLU A 4 -3.04 -6.14 16.88
CA GLU A 4 -4.01 -6.98 17.61
C GLU A 4 -5.35 -6.25 17.77
N GLU A 5 -5.32 -4.98 18.15
CA GLU A 5 -6.53 -4.16 18.28
C GLU A 5 -7.26 -4.02 16.95
N ARG A 6 -6.54 -3.73 15.86
CA ARG A 6 -7.11 -3.67 14.50
C ARG A 6 -7.73 -5.00 14.07
N THR A 7 -7.09 -6.12 14.41
CA THR A 7 -7.61 -7.45 14.13
C THR A 7 -8.93 -7.72 14.88
N LEU A 8 -9.01 -7.29 16.15
CA LEU A 8 -10.23 -7.41 16.95
C LEU A 8 -11.38 -6.56 16.36
N VAL A 9 -11.12 -5.29 16.04
CA VAL A 9 -12.10 -4.39 15.42
C VAL A 9 -12.60 -4.96 14.08
N ALA A 10 -11.69 -5.44 13.23
CA ALA A 10 -12.06 -6.04 11.95
C ALA A 10 -12.90 -7.31 12.12
N SER A 11 -12.54 -8.18 13.07
CA SER A 11 -13.31 -9.41 13.38
C SER A 11 -14.70 -9.09 13.91
N GLN A 12 -14.82 -8.08 14.77
CA GLN A 12 -16.11 -7.62 15.26
C GLN A 12 -17.00 -7.10 14.13
N ARG A 13 -16.45 -6.31 13.23
CA ARG A 13 -17.16 -5.76 12.06
C ARG A 13 -17.66 -6.85 11.11
N ILE A 14 -16.83 -7.87 10.84
CA ILE A 14 -17.20 -9.03 10.02
C ILE A 14 -18.43 -9.73 10.63
N LYS A 15 -18.44 -9.90 11.96
CA LYS A 15 -19.55 -10.51 12.69
C LYS A 15 -20.81 -9.67 12.65
N GLU A 16 -20.69 -8.36 12.85
CA GLU A 16 -21.84 -7.42 12.80
C GLU A 16 -22.51 -7.40 11.43
N GLU A 17 -21.72 -7.54 10.36
CA GLU A 17 -22.19 -7.59 8.97
C GLU A 17 -22.62 -9.01 8.51
N GLY A 18 -22.47 -10.05 9.35
CA GLY A 18 -22.81 -11.42 8.99
C GLY A 18 -21.94 -12.01 7.87
N LEU A 19 -20.67 -11.61 7.80
CA LEU A 19 -19.73 -12.00 6.74
C LEU A 19 -18.73 -13.08 7.18
N GLU A 20 -18.97 -13.78 8.29
CA GLU A 20 -18.04 -14.75 8.90
C GLU A 20 -17.71 -15.93 7.97
N ASP A 21 -18.65 -16.34 7.12
CA ASP A 21 -18.45 -17.40 6.13
C ASP A 21 -17.66 -16.94 4.88
N LEU A 22 -17.53 -15.63 4.67
CA LEU A 22 -16.92 -15.04 3.47
C LEU A 22 -15.57 -14.37 3.74
N VAL A 23 -15.39 -13.83 4.96
CA VAL A 23 -14.23 -12.99 5.31
C VAL A 23 -13.54 -13.56 6.55
N THR A 24 -12.24 -13.78 6.44
CA THR A 24 -11.38 -14.20 7.56
C THR A 24 -10.26 -13.20 7.77
N VAL A 25 -10.11 -12.69 8.99
CA VAL A 25 -8.96 -11.86 9.39
C VAL A 25 -7.94 -12.75 10.12
N LYS A 26 -6.67 -12.61 9.74
CA LYS A 26 -5.55 -13.29 10.41
C LYS A 26 -4.45 -12.27 10.72
N LEU A 27 -4.02 -12.23 11.98
CA LEU A 27 -2.79 -11.53 12.34
C LEU A 27 -1.60 -12.42 11.95
N MET A 28 -0.80 -11.95 11.00
CA MET A 28 0.32 -12.72 10.47
C MET A 28 1.42 -11.77 9.98
N ASP A 29 2.66 -12.11 10.28
CA ASP A 29 3.80 -11.45 9.64
C ASP A 29 3.88 -11.92 8.17
N TYR A 30 3.96 -10.97 7.24
CA TYR A 30 4.03 -11.30 5.81
C TYR A 30 5.24 -12.19 5.47
N ARG A 31 6.32 -12.13 6.27
CA ARG A 31 7.52 -12.96 6.10
C ARG A 31 7.24 -14.44 6.33
N ASP A 32 6.17 -14.77 7.06
CA ASP A 32 5.74 -16.14 7.33
C ASP A 32 4.62 -16.63 6.39
N LEU A 33 4.20 -15.80 5.44
CA LEU A 33 3.12 -16.11 4.51
C LEU A 33 3.38 -17.42 3.73
N HIS A 34 4.62 -17.67 3.32
CA HIS A 34 5.05 -18.90 2.65
C HIS A 34 4.88 -20.16 3.49
N LYS A 35 4.80 -20.05 4.83
CA LYS A 35 4.57 -21.18 5.76
C LYS A 35 3.09 -21.44 6.02
N SER A 36 2.21 -20.55 5.58
CA SER A 36 0.78 -20.60 5.89
C SER A 36 0.03 -21.76 5.23
N GLY A 37 0.57 -22.31 4.14
CA GLY A 37 -0.12 -23.30 3.31
C GLY A 37 -1.31 -22.72 2.52
N LEU A 38 -1.53 -21.41 2.57
CA LEU A 38 -2.61 -20.73 1.86
C LEU A 38 -2.26 -20.56 0.38
N THR A 39 -3.28 -20.62 -0.47
CA THR A 39 -3.18 -20.31 -1.90
C THR A 39 -4.36 -19.47 -2.35
N PHE A 40 -4.12 -18.51 -3.23
CA PHE A 40 -5.12 -17.53 -3.65
C PHE A 40 -5.15 -17.38 -5.17
N ASP A 41 -6.32 -17.08 -5.70
CA ASP A 41 -6.49 -16.69 -7.11
C ASP A 41 -6.16 -15.23 -7.33
N ARG A 42 -6.28 -14.41 -6.28
CA ARG A 42 -6.03 -12.97 -6.29
C ARG A 42 -5.33 -12.56 -5.01
N VAL A 43 -4.36 -11.65 -5.13
CA VAL A 43 -3.68 -11.01 -3.99
C VAL A 43 -3.74 -9.50 -4.20
N VAL A 44 -3.98 -8.76 -3.13
CA VAL A 44 -3.92 -7.29 -3.11
C VAL A 44 -3.02 -6.86 -1.96
N SER A 45 -2.13 -5.91 -2.22
CA SER A 45 -1.34 -5.22 -1.19
C SER A 45 -1.51 -3.72 -1.34
N VAL A 46 -1.84 -3.05 -0.24
CA VAL A 46 -2.10 -1.60 -0.21
C VAL A 46 -1.25 -0.95 0.87
N GLY A 47 -0.33 -0.07 0.48
CA GLY A 47 0.48 0.75 1.40
C GLY A 47 1.36 -0.05 2.35
N MET A 48 1.79 -1.27 1.98
CA MET A 48 2.59 -2.13 2.83
C MET A 48 4.07 -2.15 2.41
N VAL A 49 4.35 -2.15 1.11
CA VAL A 49 5.71 -2.31 0.57
C VAL A 49 6.64 -1.17 1.04
N GLU A 50 6.11 0.00 1.30
CA GLU A 50 6.84 1.16 1.82
C GLU A 50 7.43 0.91 3.23
N HIS A 51 6.91 -0.07 3.95
CA HIS A 51 7.32 -0.42 5.31
C HIS A 51 8.24 -1.63 5.40
N VAL A 52 8.43 -2.37 4.30
CA VAL A 52 9.28 -3.58 4.34
C VAL A 52 10.79 -3.26 4.30
N GLY A 53 11.13 -2.06 3.81
CA GLY A 53 12.52 -1.62 3.60
C GLY A 53 13.11 -2.17 2.29
N HIS A 54 14.02 -1.41 1.69
CA HIS A 54 14.60 -1.69 0.37
C HIS A 54 15.12 -3.13 0.20
N ALA A 55 15.93 -3.60 1.15
CA ALA A 55 16.53 -4.94 1.09
C ALA A 55 15.50 -6.09 1.11
N ASN A 56 14.27 -5.84 1.55
CA ASN A 56 13.23 -6.85 1.69
C ASN A 56 12.20 -6.84 0.54
N ILE A 57 12.30 -5.93 -0.41
CA ILE A 57 11.38 -5.91 -1.57
C ILE A 57 11.37 -7.24 -2.33
N PRO A 58 12.53 -7.88 -2.61
CA PRO A 58 12.53 -9.21 -3.25
C PRO A 58 11.84 -10.28 -2.39
N LEU A 59 12.01 -10.24 -1.07
CA LEU A 59 11.34 -11.16 -0.15
C LEU A 59 9.82 -10.94 -0.14
N PHE A 60 9.38 -9.69 -0.19
CA PHE A 60 7.97 -9.36 -0.28
C PHE A 60 7.32 -9.97 -1.53
N PHE A 61 7.89 -9.75 -2.71
CA PHE A 61 7.39 -10.35 -3.95
C PHE A 61 7.45 -11.88 -3.94
N LYS A 62 8.53 -12.47 -3.39
CA LYS A 62 8.64 -13.93 -3.24
C LYS A 62 7.57 -14.52 -2.34
N ASN A 63 7.17 -13.82 -1.29
CA ASN A 63 6.07 -14.27 -0.42
C ASN A 63 4.71 -14.18 -1.13
N VAL A 64 4.46 -13.15 -1.92
CA VAL A 64 3.27 -13.07 -2.80
C VAL A 64 3.29 -14.23 -3.80
N ASP A 65 4.41 -14.48 -4.47
CA ASP A 65 4.57 -15.60 -5.39
C ASP A 65 4.22 -16.94 -4.75
N SER A 66 4.67 -17.16 -3.51
CA SER A 66 4.48 -18.44 -2.80
C SER A 66 3.02 -18.79 -2.53
N VAL A 67 2.11 -17.81 -2.47
CA VAL A 67 0.68 -18.00 -2.17
C VAL A 67 -0.24 -17.72 -3.34
N LEU A 68 0.26 -17.13 -4.43
CA LEU A 68 -0.52 -16.86 -5.63
C LEU A 68 -0.45 -18.04 -6.59
N LYS A 69 -1.59 -18.50 -7.08
CA LYS A 69 -1.67 -19.57 -8.09
C LYS A 69 -1.11 -19.11 -9.42
N GLU A 70 -0.66 -20.05 -10.26
CA GLU A 70 -0.30 -19.77 -11.65
C GLU A 70 -1.49 -19.15 -12.42
N GLY A 71 -1.24 -18.09 -13.17
CA GLY A 71 -2.27 -17.27 -13.83
C GLY A 71 -3.06 -16.38 -12.88
N GLY A 72 -2.77 -16.42 -11.56
CA GLY A 72 -3.38 -15.55 -10.57
C GLY A 72 -2.97 -14.09 -10.75
N LEU A 73 -3.78 -13.16 -10.23
CA LEU A 73 -3.52 -11.72 -10.33
C LEU A 73 -3.06 -11.14 -9.00
N PHE A 74 -2.08 -10.24 -9.09
CA PHE A 74 -1.58 -9.47 -7.97
C PHE A 74 -1.74 -7.98 -8.25
N LEU A 75 -2.47 -7.26 -7.39
CA LEU A 75 -2.58 -5.81 -7.41
C LEU A 75 -1.70 -5.22 -6.31
N LEU A 76 -0.71 -4.43 -6.71
CA LEU A 76 0.12 -3.66 -5.80
C LEU A 76 -0.28 -2.19 -5.87
N HIS A 77 -0.74 -1.64 -4.76
CA HIS A 77 -1.06 -0.23 -4.60
C HIS A 77 -0.11 0.39 -3.57
N ASN A 78 0.78 1.24 -4.02
CA ASN A 78 1.79 1.87 -3.16
C ASN A 78 2.32 3.19 -3.72
N ILE A 79 2.97 3.94 -2.84
CA ILE A 79 3.71 5.13 -3.20
C ILE A 79 5.02 4.73 -3.89
N THR A 80 5.39 5.46 -4.95
CA THR A 80 6.64 5.25 -5.69
C THR A 80 7.39 6.56 -5.89
N ASN A 81 8.72 6.48 -5.96
CA ASN A 81 9.57 7.56 -6.42
C ASN A 81 9.87 7.43 -7.93
N LEU A 82 10.20 8.55 -8.57
CA LEU A 82 10.67 8.54 -9.96
C LEU A 82 12.09 7.96 -10.07
N VAL A 83 12.95 8.25 -9.08
CA VAL A 83 14.34 7.79 -9.00
C VAL A 83 14.64 7.21 -7.63
N GLU A 84 15.63 6.29 -7.59
CA GLU A 84 16.10 5.71 -6.33
C GLU A 84 16.82 6.77 -5.51
N VAL A 85 16.24 7.09 -4.35
CA VAL A 85 16.81 8.06 -3.40
C VAL A 85 16.69 7.52 -1.98
N GLU A 86 17.63 7.88 -1.14
CA GLU A 86 17.45 7.72 0.30
C GLU A 86 16.22 8.52 0.73
N GLY A 87 15.38 7.92 1.57
CA GLY A 87 14.16 8.56 2.09
C GLY A 87 14.45 9.89 2.77
N ASN A 88 13.46 10.77 2.78
CA ASN A 88 13.56 12.05 3.47
C ASN A 88 13.87 11.83 4.96
N LYS A 89 15.02 12.33 5.43
CA LYS A 89 15.52 12.12 6.80
C LYS A 89 14.56 12.60 7.88
N TRP A 90 13.75 13.61 7.59
CA TRP A 90 12.74 14.09 8.54
C TRP A 90 11.56 13.11 8.62
N ILE A 91 11.07 12.62 7.48
CA ILE A 91 10.01 11.61 7.40
C ILE A 91 10.44 10.31 8.08
N THR A 92 11.63 9.80 7.76
CA THR A 92 12.13 8.54 8.35
C THR A 92 12.45 8.66 9.84
N LYS A 93 12.74 9.88 10.33
CA LYS A 93 12.98 10.11 11.77
C LYS A 93 11.69 10.23 12.58
N TYR A 94 10.66 10.91 12.06
CA TYR A 94 9.52 11.35 12.87
C TYR A 94 8.19 10.68 12.51
N ILE A 95 8.03 10.18 11.30
CA ILE A 95 6.75 9.66 10.80
C ILE A 95 6.84 8.16 10.51
N PHE A 96 7.77 7.72 9.65
CA PHE A 96 7.93 6.34 9.20
C PHE A 96 9.36 5.83 9.38
N PRO A 97 9.77 5.46 10.60
CA PRO A 97 11.11 4.89 10.84
C PRO A 97 11.33 3.63 10.00
N GLY A 98 12.44 3.61 9.25
CA GLY A 98 12.80 2.46 8.38
C GLY A 98 12.01 2.38 7.07
N GLY A 99 11.09 3.30 6.81
CA GLY A 99 10.35 3.35 5.56
C GLY A 99 11.24 3.62 4.34
N TYR A 100 10.91 2.98 3.23
CA TYR A 100 11.53 3.17 1.92
C TYR A 100 10.45 3.24 0.85
N ILE A 101 10.50 4.24 0.00
CA ILE A 101 9.59 4.37 -1.13
C ILE A 101 10.32 3.84 -2.37
N PRO A 102 9.93 2.68 -2.90
CA PRO A 102 10.56 2.12 -4.10
C PRO A 102 10.29 2.95 -5.34
N THR A 103 11.06 2.71 -6.40
CA THR A 103 10.70 3.17 -7.74
C THR A 103 9.87 2.09 -8.45
N LEU A 104 9.02 2.50 -9.39
CA LEU A 104 8.25 1.56 -10.21
C LEU A 104 9.16 0.59 -10.97
N ARG A 105 10.35 1.03 -11.42
CA ARG A 105 11.31 0.16 -12.12
C ARG A 105 11.93 -0.91 -11.20
N GLU A 106 12.19 -0.60 -9.92
CA GLU A 106 12.66 -1.60 -8.95
C GLU A 106 11.63 -2.70 -8.78
N GLU A 107 10.36 -2.31 -8.60
CA GLU A 107 9.25 -3.25 -8.43
C GLU A 107 9.09 -4.15 -9.67
N ILE A 108 9.06 -3.56 -10.86
CA ILE A 108 8.92 -4.29 -12.13
C ILE A 108 10.12 -5.23 -12.34
N THR A 109 11.34 -4.82 -11.99
CA THR A 109 12.52 -5.66 -12.12
C THR A 109 12.41 -6.89 -11.21
N VAL A 110 12.09 -6.71 -9.94
CA VAL A 110 11.92 -7.82 -9.00
C VAL A 110 10.76 -8.73 -9.39
N ALA A 111 9.65 -8.15 -9.86
CA ALA A 111 8.49 -8.89 -10.33
C ALA A 111 8.86 -9.77 -11.54
N ALA A 112 9.59 -9.24 -12.51
CA ALA A 112 10.02 -9.96 -13.71
C ALA A 112 10.94 -11.15 -13.37
N ASP A 113 11.84 -11.01 -12.40
CA ASP A 113 12.72 -12.08 -11.92
C ASP A 113 11.95 -13.26 -11.32
N LEU A 114 10.71 -13.03 -10.88
CA LEU A 114 9.79 -14.03 -10.35
C LEU A 114 8.68 -14.44 -11.34
N ASN A 115 8.87 -14.15 -12.63
CA ASN A 115 7.90 -14.47 -13.69
C ASN A 115 6.53 -13.79 -13.53
N PHE A 116 6.47 -12.62 -12.90
CA PHE A 116 5.29 -11.76 -12.94
C PHE A 116 5.27 -10.92 -14.21
N HIS A 117 4.14 -10.92 -14.91
CA HIS A 117 3.91 -10.09 -16.08
C HIS A 117 3.11 -8.86 -15.68
N VAL A 118 3.62 -7.67 -15.98
CA VAL A 118 2.87 -6.42 -15.80
C VAL A 118 1.73 -6.36 -16.82
N LEU A 119 0.50 -6.23 -16.34
CA LEU A 119 -0.69 -6.12 -17.16
C LEU A 119 -1.16 -4.67 -17.31
N ASP A 120 -1.07 -3.92 -16.23
CA ASP A 120 -1.50 -2.52 -16.17
C ASP A 120 -0.74 -1.74 -15.11
N VAL A 121 -0.59 -0.43 -15.33
CA VAL A 121 -0.08 0.54 -14.36
C VAL A 121 -0.92 1.80 -14.44
N GLU A 122 -1.57 2.17 -13.34
CA GLU A 122 -2.33 3.40 -13.24
C GLU A 122 -1.70 4.34 -12.21
N SER A 123 -1.46 5.61 -12.60
CA SER A 123 -1.02 6.66 -11.69
C SER A 123 -2.23 7.35 -11.06
N LEU A 124 -2.25 7.37 -9.75
CA LEU A 124 -3.28 8.05 -8.95
C LEU A 124 -2.72 9.27 -8.21
N ARG A 125 -1.59 9.82 -8.68
CA ARG A 125 -0.87 10.92 -8.06
C ARG A 125 -1.76 12.10 -7.67
N LEU A 126 -2.54 12.61 -8.62
CA LEU A 126 -3.42 13.76 -8.36
C LEU A 126 -4.64 13.40 -7.51
N HIS A 127 -5.10 12.14 -7.53
CA HIS A 127 -6.16 11.67 -6.63
C HIS A 127 -5.66 11.70 -5.19
N TYR A 128 -4.44 11.20 -4.95
CA TYR A 128 -3.86 11.18 -3.61
C TYR A 128 -3.52 12.57 -3.09
N MET A 129 -3.05 13.48 -3.97
CA MET A 129 -2.91 14.90 -3.62
C MET A 129 -4.23 15.48 -3.09
N LYS A 130 -5.36 15.23 -3.77
CA LYS A 130 -6.68 15.72 -3.31
C LYS A 130 -7.08 15.08 -1.97
N THR A 131 -6.82 13.79 -1.79
CA THR A 131 -7.05 13.10 -0.51
C THR A 131 -6.28 13.78 0.63
N LEU A 132 -5.00 14.07 0.41
CA LEU A 132 -4.16 14.77 1.40
C LEU A 132 -4.67 16.20 1.68
N GLN A 133 -5.16 16.91 0.68
CA GLN A 133 -5.76 18.24 0.86
C GLN A 133 -7.03 18.17 1.73
N GLU A 134 -7.87 17.15 1.56
CA GLU A 134 -9.04 16.94 2.44
C GLU A 134 -8.61 16.54 3.86
N TRP A 135 -7.55 15.76 4.03
CA TRP A 135 -7.00 15.47 5.35
C TRP A 135 -6.46 16.71 6.04
N VAL A 136 -5.79 17.62 5.32
CA VAL A 136 -5.36 18.93 5.88
C VAL A 136 -6.57 19.73 6.37
N LYS A 137 -7.60 19.88 5.54
CA LYS A 137 -8.83 20.61 5.92
C LYS A 137 -9.51 20.00 7.15
N ASN A 138 -9.63 18.66 7.18
CA ASN A 138 -10.23 17.97 8.31
C ASN A 138 -9.42 18.17 9.59
N PHE A 139 -8.09 18.06 9.51
CA PHE A 139 -7.21 18.30 10.63
C PHE A 139 -7.33 19.74 11.16
N GLU A 140 -7.32 20.74 10.27
CA GLU A 140 -7.47 22.15 10.64
C GLU A 140 -8.84 22.43 11.27
N ALA A 141 -9.91 21.81 10.79
CA ALA A 141 -11.25 21.97 11.30
C ALA A 141 -11.43 21.38 12.73
N HIS A 142 -10.61 20.39 13.12
CA HIS A 142 -10.72 19.69 14.40
C HIS A 142 -9.54 20.00 15.36
N LEU A 143 -8.75 21.03 15.12
CA LEU A 143 -7.57 21.38 15.93
C LEU A 143 -7.85 21.51 17.43
N ASP A 144 -9.02 22.02 17.81
CA ASP A 144 -9.38 22.19 19.24
C ASP A 144 -9.66 20.84 19.92
N GLU A 145 -10.10 19.83 19.16
CA GLU A 145 -10.27 18.46 19.65
C GLU A 145 -8.93 17.75 19.73
N GLU A 146 -8.09 17.92 18.71
CA GLU A 146 -6.74 17.36 18.63
C GLU A 146 -5.83 17.86 19.77
N ARG A 147 -5.97 19.15 20.18
CA ARG A 147 -5.25 19.73 21.32
C ARG A 147 -5.57 19.06 22.66
N LYS A 148 -6.68 18.34 22.76
CA LYS A 148 -7.02 17.58 23.97
C LYS A 148 -6.26 16.25 24.06
N MET A 149 -5.75 15.76 22.92
CA MET A 149 -5.09 14.45 22.78
C MET A 149 -3.58 14.59 22.59
N PHE A 150 -3.10 15.67 21.97
CA PHE A 150 -1.73 15.83 21.53
C PHE A 150 -1.17 17.21 21.89
N ASP A 151 0.16 17.29 22.08
CA ASP A 151 0.84 18.56 22.31
C ASP A 151 1.02 19.41 21.03
N GLU A 152 1.27 20.70 21.19
CA GLU A 152 1.46 21.65 20.09
C GLU A 152 2.65 21.29 19.17
N ARG A 153 3.63 20.54 19.68
CA ARG A 153 4.77 20.09 18.88
C ARG A 153 4.34 19.01 17.91
N PHE A 154 3.57 18.04 18.38
CA PHE A 154 3.01 16.98 17.54
C PHE A 154 2.06 17.57 16.48
N LEU A 155 1.15 18.45 16.87
CA LEU A 155 0.18 19.06 15.95
C LEU A 155 0.87 19.82 14.81
N ARG A 156 1.92 20.60 15.12
CA ARG A 156 2.73 21.28 14.09
C ARG A 156 3.47 20.30 13.19
N MET A 157 4.05 19.26 13.78
CA MET A 157 4.75 18.21 13.02
C MET A 157 3.78 17.51 12.06
N TRP A 158 2.60 17.14 12.53
CA TRP A 158 1.60 16.45 11.72
C TRP A 158 1.05 17.33 10.60
N HIS A 159 0.75 18.59 10.88
CA HIS A 159 0.32 19.57 9.88
C HIS A 159 1.37 19.77 8.77
N ILE A 160 2.64 19.96 9.15
CA ILE A 160 3.74 20.06 8.18
C ILE A 160 3.84 18.78 7.33
N TYR A 161 3.70 17.60 7.95
CA TYR A 161 3.71 16.33 7.24
C TYR A 161 2.61 16.28 6.16
N LEU A 162 1.35 16.52 6.53
CA LEU A 162 0.22 16.48 5.60
C LEU A 162 0.39 17.48 4.45
N CYS A 163 0.72 18.73 4.77
CA CYS A 163 0.92 19.79 3.76
C CYS A 163 2.09 19.47 2.83
N SER A 164 3.22 18.98 3.37
CA SER A 164 4.39 18.64 2.55
C SER A 164 4.14 17.45 1.65
N CYS A 165 3.38 16.44 2.12
CA CYS A 165 2.96 15.32 1.28
C CYS A 165 2.02 15.78 0.15
N ALA A 166 1.02 16.62 0.43
CA ALA A 166 0.14 17.16 -0.61
C ALA A 166 0.93 17.95 -1.67
N ALA A 167 1.90 18.74 -1.25
CA ALA A 167 2.78 19.47 -2.15
C ALA A 167 3.70 18.53 -2.96
N ALA A 168 4.23 17.47 -2.34
CA ALA A 168 5.09 16.51 -3.01
C ALA A 168 4.34 15.77 -4.13
N PHE A 169 3.11 15.31 -3.89
CA PHE A 169 2.28 14.69 -4.93
C PHE A 169 1.85 15.66 -6.02
N HIS A 170 1.86 16.96 -5.78
CA HIS A 170 1.50 17.96 -6.79
C HIS A 170 2.70 18.42 -7.63
N TYR A 171 3.87 18.63 -7.00
CA TYR A 171 4.99 19.33 -7.62
C TYR A 171 6.30 18.55 -7.69
N TRP A 172 6.35 17.32 -7.13
CA TRP A 172 7.60 16.57 -6.98
C TRP A 172 7.55 15.22 -7.69
N ASP A 173 8.64 14.45 -7.57
CA ASP A 173 8.87 13.16 -8.23
C ASP A 173 8.30 11.95 -7.47
N ILE A 174 7.19 12.16 -6.73
CA ILE A 174 6.49 11.10 -6.01
C ILE A 174 5.13 10.83 -6.67
N ASP A 175 4.79 9.57 -6.78
CA ASP A 175 3.52 9.09 -7.32
C ASP A 175 2.90 8.05 -6.41
N ILE A 176 1.70 7.63 -6.68
CA ILE A 176 1.08 6.44 -6.13
C ILE A 176 0.51 5.64 -7.28
N HIS A 177 0.93 4.39 -7.40
CA HIS A 177 0.52 3.52 -8.50
C HIS A 177 -0.38 2.38 -8.03
N GLN A 178 -1.28 1.98 -8.92
CA GLN A 178 -1.87 0.65 -8.92
C GLN A 178 -1.24 -0.14 -10.06
N THR A 179 -0.43 -1.13 -9.69
CA THR A 179 0.25 -2.01 -10.67
C THR A 179 -0.39 -3.39 -10.60
N LEU A 180 -0.96 -3.81 -11.72
CA LEU A 180 -1.58 -5.13 -11.86
C LEU A 180 -0.60 -6.09 -12.53
N TYR A 181 -0.35 -7.21 -11.87
CA TYR A 181 0.50 -8.29 -12.36
C TYR A 181 -0.29 -9.59 -12.54
N SER A 182 0.14 -10.45 -13.46
CA SER A 182 -0.20 -11.89 -13.44
C SER A 182 1.03 -12.71 -13.07
N LYS A 183 0.85 -13.74 -12.25
CA LYS A 183 1.88 -14.76 -12.03
C LYS A 183 1.91 -15.69 -13.24
N GLY A 184 3.00 -15.66 -13.98
CA GLY A 184 3.09 -16.38 -15.26
C GLY A 184 2.07 -15.89 -16.29
N ILE A 185 1.85 -16.70 -17.32
CA ILE A 185 0.98 -16.37 -18.45
C ILE A 185 -0.49 -16.56 -18.03
N ASN A 186 -1.32 -15.53 -18.28
CA ASN A 186 -2.78 -15.61 -18.14
C ASN A 186 -3.46 -15.25 -19.47
N ASN A 187 -3.99 -16.26 -20.17
CA ASN A 187 -4.69 -16.12 -21.44
C ASN A 187 -6.22 -16.01 -21.29
N THR A 188 -6.73 -15.86 -20.06
CA THR A 188 -8.17 -15.79 -19.80
C THR A 188 -8.68 -14.36 -19.63
N LEU A 189 -7.78 -13.39 -19.61
CA LEU A 189 -8.14 -11.98 -19.46
C LEU A 189 -8.77 -11.42 -20.75
N PRO A 190 -9.70 -10.45 -20.63
CA PRO A 190 -10.23 -9.73 -21.78
C PRO A 190 -9.14 -9.03 -22.59
N LEU A 191 -9.35 -8.88 -23.90
CA LEU A 191 -8.39 -8.25 -24.82
C LEU A 191 -8.26 -6.73 -24.62
N THR A 192 -9.24 -6.10 -24.00
CA THR A 192 -9.29 -4.66 -23.75
C THR A 192 -9.34 -4.37 -22.26
N ARG A 193 -9.00 -3.16 -21.87
CA ARG A 193 -9.02 -2.69 -20.45
C ARG A 193 -10.44 -2.36 -19.96
N SER A 194 -11.49 -2.49 -20.77
CA SER A 194 -12.86 -2.12 -20.42
C SER A 194 -13.34 -2.81 -19.13
N TYR A 195 -12.96 -4.08 -18.92
CA TYR A 195 -13.31 -4.85 -17.72
C TYR A 195 -12.83 -4.25 -16.39
N MET A 196 -11.91 -3.28 -16.42
CA MET A 196 -11.42 -2.57 -15.22
C MET A 196 -12.32 -1.38 -14.84
N TYR A 197 -13.22 -0.95 -15.75
CA TYR A 197 -14.01 0.28 -15.62
C TYR A 197 -15.52 0.06 -15.76
N GLU A 198 -15.94 -1.12 -16.18
CA GLU A 198 -17.35 -1.48 -16.38
C GLU A 198 -17.79 -2.39 -15.22
N ASP A 199 -18.96 -2.09 -14.62
CA ASP A 199 -19.62 -2.90 -13.57
C ASP A 199 -20.22 -4.19 -14.15
#